data_568cf800d5bdb6f4b6f8ae2f4f4aaa9e
#
_entry.id   568cf800d5bdb6f4b6f8ae2f4f4aaa9e
#
_cell.length_a   1.000
_cell.length_b   1.000
_cell.length_c   1.000
_cell.angle_alpha   90.00
_cell.angle_beta   90.00
_cell.angle_gamma   90.00
#
_symmetry.space_group_name_H-M   'P 1'
#
loop_
_entity.id
_entity.type
_entity.pdbx_description
1 polymer ?
#
loop_
_entity_poly.entity_id
_entity_poly.type
_entity_poly.pdbx_seq_one_letter_code
_entity_poly.pdbx_strand_id
1 'polypeptide(L)'
;MSTLSQPHSAEPRSNLLASFLVRFAPLALLLLATRAEHFGSALNLPDASKAVFFLAGFYFAFGAVANGVRRAGFWGLIALAVAIDFISFWLSGRETALCLSPSYPFLLPAYGVLWFGGRWLAGRLQAGGQFALSAVAAWAVAGSISYLLSNAAFYWLSGRYAEPHVAEYLARLSQYFVGFVTTPALYLVAAAALHLMFARALRGQRAEVSAQ
;
A
#
# COMPACT_ATOMS: atom_id res chain seq x y z
N MET A 1 -35.69 33.88 -17.80
CA MET A 1 -34.74 33.61 -16.71
C MET A 1 -33.75 32.58 -17.24
N SER A 2 -32.62 33.08 -17.74
CA SER A 2 -31.57 32.19 -18.32
C SER A 2 -30.57 31.83 -17.22
N THR A 3 -30.55 30.57 -16.81
CA THR A 3 -29.54 30.03 -15.90
C THR A 3 -28.23 29.91 -16.67
N LEU A 4 -27.30 30.82 -16.42
CA LEU A 4 -25.93 30.74 -16.87
C LEU A 4 -25.27 29.53 -16.13
N SER A 5 -25.09 28.44 -16.84
CA SER A 5 -24.24 27.33 -16.39
C SER A 5 -22.79 27.85 -16.31
N GLN A 6 -22.28 27.94 -15.08
CA GLN A 6 -20.87 28.24 -14.87
C GLN A 6 -20.00 27.14 -15.51
N PRO A 7 -18.97 27.49 -16.27
CA PRO A 7 -18.03 26.49 -16.77
C PRO A 7 -17.28 25.87 -15.62
N HIS A 8 -17.33 24.55 -15.52
CA HIS A 8 -16.48 23.75 -14.65
C HIS A 8 -15.02 24.09 -14.97
N SER A 9 -14.40 24.90 -14.14
CA SER A 9 -12.98 25.22 -14.24
C SER A 9 -12.18 23.92 -14.08
N ALA A 10 -11.67 23.41 -15.20
CA ALA A 10 -10.75 22.27 -15.20
C ALA A 10 -9.53 22.64 -14.34
N GLU A 11 -9.25 21.89 -13.28
CA GLU A 11 -8.03 22.08 -12.50
C GLU A 11 -6.81 22.05 -13.43
N PRO A 12 -5.88 23.00 -13.30
CA PRO A 12 -4.70 23.03 -14.15
C PRO A 12 -3.91 21.73 -14.00
N ARG A 13 -3.48 21.13 -15.12
CA ARG A 13 -2.76 19.85 -15.21
C ARG A 13 -1.54 19.79 -14.29
N SER A 14 -0.89 20.91 -14.03
CA SER A 14 0.23 21.05 -13.09
C SER A 14 -0.15 20.67 -11.64
N ASN A 15 -1.36 21.01 -11.20
CA ASN A 15 -1.83 20.69 -9.85
C ASN A 15 -2.13 19.20 -9.69
N LEU A 16 -2.63 18.54 -10.74
CA LEU A 16 -2.90 17.11 -10.75
C LEU A 16 -1.60 16.31 -10.69
N LEU A 17 -0.60 16.70 -11.46
CA LEU A 17 0.72 16.05 -11.46
C LEU A 17 1.43 16.21 -10.11
N ALA A 18 1.46 17.43 -9.56
CA ALA A 18 2.03 17.67 -8.24
C ALA A 18 1.31 16.86 -7.15
N SER A 19 -0.01 16.83 -7.16
CA SER A 19 -0.83 16.06 -6.26
C SER A 19 -0.56 14.54 -6.35
N PHE A 20 -0.33 14.03 -7.55
CA PHE A 20 0.06 12.65 -7.79
C PHE A 20 1.46 12.38 -7.24
N LEU A 21 2.46 13.16 -7.62
CA LEU A 21 3.86 12.93 -7.28
C LEU A 21 4.11 12.99 -5.76
N VAL A 22 3.51 13.94 -5.05
CA VAL A 22 3.65 14.06 -3.59
C VAL A 22 3.15 12.81 -2.85
N ARG A 23 2.13 12.14 -3.39
CA ARG A 23 1.60 10.90 -2.80
C ARG A 23 2.32 9.65 -3.28
N PHE A 24 2.68 9.63 -4.55
CA PHE A 24 3.25 8.46 -5.21
C PHE A 24 4.73 8.26 -4.88
N ALA A 25 5.54 9.34 -4.95
CA ALA A 25 6.99 9.24 -4.85
C ALA A 25 7.48 8.62 -3.51
N PRO A 26 7.01 9.04 -2.32
CA PRO A 26 7.48 8.43 -1.09
C PRO A 26 7.10 6.95 -0.97
N LEU A 27 5.92 6.56 -1.47
CA LEU A 27 5.47 5.17 -1.48
C LEU A 27 6.24 4.33 -2.48
N ALA A 28 6.52 4.87 -3.65
CA ALA A 28 7.36 4.23 -4.67
C ALA A 28 8.80 4.04 -4.18
N LEU A 29 9.38 5.04 -3.52
CA LEU A 29 10.72 4.94 -2.92
C LEU A 29 10.77 3.87 -1.83
N LEU A 30 9.76 3.81 -0.95
CA LEU A 30 9.67 2.79 0.08
C LEU A 30 9.54 1.39 -0.54
N LEU A 31 8.74 1.25 -1.59
CA LEU A 31 8.58 0.00 -2.32
C LEU A 31 9.89 -0.44 -2.96
N LEU A 32 10.60 0.48 -3.64
CA LEU A 32 11.91 0.22 -4.23
C LEU A 32 12.94 -0.19 -3.18
N ALA A 33 13.01 0.54 -2.07
CA ALA A 33 13.99 0.30 -1.02
C ALA A 33 13.81 -1.05 -0.31
N THR A 34 12.57 -1.54 -0.18
CA THR A 34 12.28 -2.74 0.60
C THR A 34 12.05 -3.99 -0.25
N ARG A 35 11.48 -3.82 -1.48
CA ARG A 35 11.22 -4.95 -2.37
C ARG A 35 12.45 -5.34 -3.21
N ALA A 36 13.39 -4.42 -3.37
CA ALA A 36 14.67 -4.67 -4.03
C ALA A 36 15.69 -5.43 -3.16
N GLU A 37 15.27 -6.03 -2.06
CA GLU A 37 16.13 -6.88 -1.20
C GLU A 37 16.84 -8.00 -1.94
N HIS A 38 16.25 -8.48 -3.03
CA HIS A 38 16.90 -9.45 -3.91
C HIS A 38 18.20 -8.93 -4.54
N PHE A 39 18.46 -7.61 -4.47
CA PHE A 39 19.74 -6.98 -4.84
C PHE A 39 20.73 -6.86 -3.68
N GLY A 40 20.46 -7.47 -2.52
CA GLY A 40 21.32 -7.37 -1.35
C GLY A 40 21.29 -5.97 -0.77
N SER A 41 20.10 -5.46 -0.39
CA SER A 41 19.99 -4.13 0.18
C SER A 41 20.82 -4.04 1.46
N ALA A 42 21.68 -3.02 1.55
CA ALA A 42 22.51 -2.74 2.72
C ALA A 42 21.70 -2.49 4.00
N LEU A 43 20.38 -2.35 3.88
CA LEU A 43 19.49 -1.97 4.99
C LEU A 43 18.73 -3.16 5.61
N ASN A 44 18.72 -4.35 4.97
CA ASN A 44 17.97 -5.54 5.43
C ASN A 44 16.55 -5.25 5.92
N LEU A 45 15.84 -4.31 5.27
CA LEU A 45 14.49 -3.95 5.64
C LEU A 45 13.49 -4.99 5.15
N PRO A 46 12.51 -5.40 5.98
CA PRO A 46 11.45 -6.31 5.53
C PRO A 46 10.63 -5.70 4.39
N ASP A 47 10.05 -6.55 3.52
CA ASP A 47 9.18 -6.10 2.42
C ASP A 47 8.00 -5.26 2.92
N ALA A 48 7.97 -4.00 2.52
CA ALA A 48 6.93 -3.03 2.88
C ALA A 48 5.73 -3.04 1.92
N SER A 49 5.71 -3.87 0.88
CA SER A 49 4.67 -3.82 -0.18
C SER A 49 3.26 -3.75 0.37
N LYS A 50 2.95 -4.57 1.39
CA LYS A 50 1.61 -4.60 2.01
C LYS A 50 1.25 -3.27 2.68
N ALA A 51 2.19 -2.70 3.44
CA ALA A 51 2.01 -1.39 4.06
C ALA A 51 1.89 -0.29 3.02
N VAL A 52 2.70 -0.34 1.94
CA VAL A 52 2.66 0.63 0.84
C VAL A 52 1.29 0.65 0.19
N PHE A 53 0.69 -0.50 -0.14
CA PHE A 53 -0.64 -0.53 -0.76
C PHE A 53 -1.75 -0.07 0.19
N PHE A 54 -1.65 -0.36 1.49
CA PHE A 54 -2.59 0.15 2.49
C PHE A 54 -2.47 1.67 2.66
N LEU A 55 -1.25 2.19 2.83
CA LEU A 55 -0.97 3.63 2.92
C LEU A 55 -1.36 4.38 1.64
N ALA A 56 -1.10 3.78 0.48
CA ALA A 56 -1.51 4.35 -0.79
C ALA A 56 -3.04 4.49 -0.86
N GLY A 57 -3.79 3.46 -0.48
CA GLY A 57 -5.24 3.54 -0.38
C GLY A 57 -5.70 4.70 0.50
N PHE A 58 -5.05 4.89 1.63
CA PHE A 58 -5.31 5.99 2.56
C PHE A 58 -4.98 7.37 1.95
N TYR A 59 -3.72 7.57 1.50
CA TYR A 59 -3.27 8.89 1.03
C TYR A 59 -3.91 9.32 -0.29
N PHE A 60 -4.20 8.39 -1.19
CA PHE A 60 -4.92 8.70 -2.43
C PHE A 60 -6.43 8.89 -2.23
N ALA A 61 -6.99 8.48 -1.08
CA ALA A 61 -8.37 8.78 -0.71
C ALA A 61 -8.49 10.07 0.11
N PHE A 62 -7.39 10.54 0.71
CA PHE A 62 -7.36 11.72 1.56
C PHE A 62 -7.49 13.00 0.74
N GLY A 63 -8.48 13.83 1.08
CA GLY A 63 -8.76 15.10 0.39
C GLY A 63 -9.47 14.93 -0.95
N ALA A 64 -9.63 16.04 -1.66
CA ALA A 64 -10.27 16.08 -2.98
C ALA A 64 -9.30 15.58 -4.07
N VAL A 65 -9.13 14.28 -4.20
CA VAL A 65 -8.28 13.67 -5.24
C VAL A 65 -9.15 13.16 -6.38
N ALA A 66 -8.81 13.57 -7.61
CA ALA A 66 -9.51 13.11 -8.81
C ALA A 66 -9.44 11.58 -8.97
N ASN A 67 -10.51 10.97 -9.45
CA ASN A 67 -10.58 9.52 -9.63
C ASN A 67 -9.49 8.98 -10.57
N GLY A 68 -9.10 9.76 -11.60
CA GLY A 68 -7.99 9.42 -12.49
C GLY A 68 -6.66 9.29 -11.75
N VAL A 69 -6.37 10.23 -10.84
CA VAL A 69 -5.15 10.24 -10.01
C VAL A 69 -5.12 9.02 -9.07
N ARG A 70 -6.26 8.67 -8.47
CA ARG A 70 -6.38 7.47 -7.62
C ARG A 70 -6.09 6.18 -8.40
N ARG A 71 -6.70 6.04 -9.58
CA ARG A 71 -6.49 4.87 -10.45
C ARG A 71 -5.02 4.79 -10.91
N ALA A 72 -4.45 5.92 -11.33
CA ALA A 72 -3.03 5.99 -11.72
C ALA A 72 -2.10 5.61 -10.56
N GLY A 73 -2.41 6.02 -9.31
CA GLY A 73 -1.65 5.63 -8.13
C GLY A 73 -1.65 4.13 -7.88
N PHE A 74 -2.83 3.50 -7.92
CA PHE A 74 -2.94 2.05 -7.73
C PHE A 74 -2.19 1.26 -8.81
N TRP A 75 -2.51 1.52 -10.09
CA TRP A 75 -1.90 0.80 -11.20
C TRP A 75 -0.41 1.11 -11.37
N GLY A 76 0.01 2.34 -11.05
CA GLY A 76 1.42 2.72 -11.05
C GLY A 76 2.22 1.94 -10.00
N LEU A 77 1.69 1.75 -8.79
CA LEU A 77 2.35 0.91 -7.76
C LEU A 77 2.35 -0.57 -8.14
N ILE A 78 1.28 -1.09 -8.74
CA ILE A 78 1.24 -2.47 -9.26
C ILE A 78 2.32 -2.64 -10.35
N ALA A 79 2.35 -1.74 -11.33
CA ALA A 79 3.35 -1.80 -12.41
C ALA A 79 4.78 -1.72 -11.86
N LEU A 80 5.02 -0.84 -10.87
CA LEU A 80 6.31 -0.73 -10.22
C LEU A 80 6.69 -2.01 -9.47
N ALA A 81 5.78 -2.59 -8.70
CA ALA A 81 6.02 -3.85 -7.98
C ALA A 81 6.38 -4.98 -8.94
N VAL A 82 5.61 -5.12 -10.02
CA VAL A 82 5.87 -6.12 -11.07
C VAL A 82 7.23 -5.87 -11.73
N ALA A 83 7.54 -4.62 -12.08
CA ALA A 83 8.83 -4.27 -12.69
C ALA A 83 10.02 -4.61 -11.76
N ILE A 84 9.91 -4.28 -10.46
CA ILE A 84 10.95 -4.63 -9.48
C ILE A 84 11.16 -6.14 -9.44
N ASP A 85 10.09 -6.93 -9.38
CA ASP A 85 10.20 -8.39 -9.33
C ASP A 85 10.89 -8.95 -10.58
N PHE A 86 10.44 -8.56 -11.78
CA PHE A 86 11.04 -9.04 -13.02
C PHE A 86 12.51 -8.60 -13.18
N ILE A 87 12.83 -7.35 -12.86
CA ILE A 87 14.21 -6.85 -12.90
C ILE A 87 15.08 -7.59 -11.88
N SER A 88 14.56 -7.82 -10.65
CA SER A 88 15.27 -8.55 -9.60
C SER A 88 15.60 -9.97 -10.03
N PHE A 89 14.65 -10.68 -10.64
CA PHE A 89 14.87 -12.03 -11.16
C PHE A 89 15.88 -12.04 -12.30
N TRP A 90 15.73 -11.12 -13.25
CA TRP A 90 16.64 -11.03 -14.40
C TRP A 90 18.10 -10.78 -13.96
N LEU A 91 18.31 -9.87 -13.00
CA LEU A 91 19.66 -9.56 -12.52
C LEU A 91 20.25 -10.63 -11.60
N SER A 92 19.42 -11.37 -10.86
CA SER A 92 19.90 -12.43 -9.95
C SER A 92 20.19 -13.75 -10.65
N GLY A 93 19.89 -13.88 -11.93
CA GLY A 93 20.04 -15.14 -12.69
C GLY A 93 19.19 -16.29 -12.17
N ARG A 94 18.24 -16.01 -11.25
CA ARG A 94 17.31 -17.01 -10.72
C ARG A 94 16.21 -17.28 -11.72
N GLU A 95 15.67 -18.50 -11.69
CA GLU A 95 14.56 -18.86 -12.55
C GLU A 95 13.35 -17.95 -12.31
N THR A 96 12.80 -17.40 -13.39
CA THR A 96 11.57 -16.58 -13.38
C THR A 96 10.32 -17.37 -13.02
N ALA A 97 10.46 -18.66 -12.69
CA ALA A 97 9.38 -19.59 -12.45
C ALA A 97 8.34 -19.11 -11.40
N LEU A 98 8.76 -18.29 -10.42
CA LEU A 98 7.86 -17.72 -9.42
C LEU A 98 6.96 -16.61 -9.96
N CYS A 99 7.53 -15.72 -10.79
CA CYS A 99 6.78 -14.64 -11.42
C CYS A 99 5.85 -15.14 -12.53
N LEU A 100 6.18 -16.30 -13.10
CA LEU A 100 5.37 -16.94 -14.14
C LEU A 100 4.38 -17.98 -13.58
N SER A 101 4.39 -18.21 -12.27
CA SER A 101 3.45 -19.16 -11.65
C SER A 101 2.01 -18.64 -11.71
N PRO A 102 1.00 -19.51 -11.86
CA PRO A 102 -0.41 -19.13 -11.84
C PRO A 102 -0.85 -18.44 -10.56
N SER A 103 -0.04 -18.50 -9.49
CA SER A 103 -0.31 -17.81 -8.22
C SER A 103 -0.02 -16.31 -8.27
N TYR A 104 0.90 -15.86 -9.16
CA TYR A 104 1.36 -14.47 -9.18
C TYR A 104 0.26 -13.43 -9.43
N PRO A 105 -0.70 -13.62 -10.36
CA PRO A 105 -1.81 -12.69 -10.57
C PRO A 105 -2.67 -12.43 -9.33
N PHE A 106 -2.69 -13.36 -8.36
CA PHE A 106 -3.46 -13.22 -7.12
C PHE A 106 -2.88 -12.16 -6.16
N LEU A 107 -1.67 -11.67 -6.42
CA LEU A 107 -1.16 -10.48 -5.73
C LEU A 107 -2.02 -9.24 -6.03
N LEU A 108 -2.62 -9.16 -7.21
CA LEU A 108 -3.48 -8.04 -7.57
C LEU A 108 -4.72 -7.91 -6.66
N PRO A 109 -5.58 -8.92 -6.46
CA PRO A 109 -6.67 -8.84 -5.50
C PRO A 109 -6.16 -8.71 -4.05
N ALA A 110 -5.04 -9.33 -3.67
CA ALA A 110 -4.46 -9.19 -2.35
C ALA A 110 -4.04 -7.74 -2.04
N TYR A 111 -3.38 -7.06 -2.97
CA TYR A 111 -3.05 -5.63 -2.85
C TYR A 111 -4.28 -4.74 -2.98
N GLY A 112 -5.26 -5.13 -3.78
CA GLY A 112 -6.55 -4.46 -3.89
C GLY A 112 -7.26 -4.36 -2.54
N VAL A 113 -7.33 -5.46 -1.79
CA VAL A 113 -7.93 -5.48 -0.44
C VAL A 113 -7.22 -4.50 0.50
N LEU A 114 -5.89 -4.46 0.50
CA LEU A 114 -5.11 -3.51 1.31
C LEU A 114 -5.40 -2.05 0.91
N TRP A 115 -5.44 -1.77 -0.39
CA TRP A 115 -5.81 -0.46 -0.91
C TRP A 115 -7.22 -0.02 -0.45
N PHE A 116 -8.19 -0.91 -0.54
CA PHE A 116 -9.56 -0.61 -0.09
C PHE A 116 -9.65 -0.45 1.44
N GLY A 117 -8.89 -1.22 2.22
CA GLY A 117 -8.75 -1.05 3.66
C GLY A 117 -8.22 0.34 4.04
N GLY A 118 -7.15 0.78 3.40
CA GLY A 118 -6.59 2.12 3.59
C GLY A 118 -7.57 3.23 3.17
N ARG A 119 -8.26 3.05 2.04
CA ARG A 119 -9.29 3.97 1.57
C ARG A 119 -10.47 4.09 2.54
N TRP A 120 -10.93 2.96 3.09
CA TRP A 120 -11.97 2.94 4.11
C TRP A 120 -11.55 3.71 5.36
N LEU A 121 -10.30 3.52 5.81
CA LEU A 121 -9.74 4.24 6.95
C LEU A 121 -9.70 5.75 6.72
N ALA A 122 -9.35 6.21 5.51
CA ALA A 122 -9.33 7.63 5.17
C ALA A 122 -10.70 8.30 5.38
N GLY A 123 -11.80 7.58 5.15
CA GLY A 123 -13.16 8.04 5.43
C GLY A 123 -13.48 8.18 6.93
N ARG A 124 -12.63 7.66 7.82
CA ARG A 124 -12.81 7.70 9.28
C ARG A 124 -11.97 8.76 9.98
N LEU A 125 -11.26 9.61 9.25
CA LEU A 125 -10.36 10.62 9.84
C LEU A 125 -11.02 11.58 10.82
N GLN A 126 -12.31 11.84 10.67
CA GLN A 126 -13.08 12.72 11.57
C GLN A 126 -13.62 12.00 12.82
N ALA A 127 -13.35 10.71 12.97
CA ALA A 127 -13.86 9.90 14.09
C ALA A 127 -13.15 10.18 15.44
N GLY A 128 -12.28 11.18 15.52
CA GLY A 128 -11.61 11.59 16.76
C GLY A 128 -10.83 10.45 17.41
N GLY A 129 -11.04 10.21 18.70
CA GLY A 129 -10.34 9.16 19.46
C GLY A 129 -10.56 7.73 18.96
N GLN A 130 -11.62 7.49 18.17
CA GLN A 130 -11.88 6.17 17.58
C GLN A 130 -11.06 5.89 16.33
N PHE A 131 -10.32 6.88 15.79
CA PHE A 131 -9.51 6.70 14.59
C PHE A 131 -8.43 5.62 14.76
N ALA A 132 -7.74 5.59 15.90
CA ALA A 132 -6.70 4.59 16.16
C ALA A 132 -7.29 3.17 16.17
N LEU A 133 -8.43 2.96 16.81
CA LEU A 133 -9.13 1.68 16.79
C LEU A 133 -9.58 1.28 15.39
N SER A 134 -10.10 2.24 14.61
CA SER A 134 -10.46 2.02 13.21
C SER A 134 -9.24 1.66 12.35
N ALA A 135 -8.07 2.27 12.61
CA ALA A 135 -6.84 1.94 11.89
C ALA A 135 -6.36 0.51 12.18
N VAL A 136 -6.36 0.11 13.45
CA VAL A 136 -6.03 -1.26 13.84
C VAL A 136 -7.00 -2.26 13.22
N ALA A 137 -8.31 -1.99 13.30
CA ALA A 137 -9.34 -2.87 12.74
C ALA A 137 -9.23 -2.97 11.21
N ALA A 138 -9.05 -1.83 10.51
CA ALA A 138 -8.88 -1.82 9.05
C ALA A 138 -7.66 -2.62 8.60
N TRP A 139 -6.52 -2.44 9.30
CA TRP A 139 -5.31 -3.21 9.02
C TRP A 139 -5.49 -4.70 9.33
N ALA A 140 -6.04 -5.05 10.49
CA ALA A 140 -6.26 -6.45 10.87
C ALA A 140 -7.15 -7.17 9.85
N VAL A 141 -8.27 -6.56 9.44
CA VAL A 141 -9.18 -7.16 8.47
C VAL A 141 -8.55 -7.23 7.08
N ALA A 142 -8.05 -6.10 6.55
CA ALA A 142 -7.48 -6.07 5.21
C ALA A 142 -6.21 -6.92 5.10
N GLY A 143 -5.35 -6.90 6.12
CA GLY A 143 -4.14 -7.72 6.20
C GLY A 143 -4.47 -9.21 6.24
N SER A 144 -5.44 -9.61 7.05
CA SER A 144 -5.88 -11.02 7.13
C SER A 144 -6.46 -11.52 5.80
N ILE A 145 -7.33 -10.75 5.16
CA ILE A 145 -7.91 -11.14 3.86
C ILE A 145 -6.81 -11.19 2.79
N SER A 146 -5.92 -10.21 2.74
CA SER A 146 -4.77 -10.21 1.82
C SER A 146 -3.87 -11.41 2.05
N TYR A 147 -3.61 -11.77 3.31
CA TYR A 147 -2.87 -12.96 3.69
C TYR A 147 -3.51 -14.23 3.14
N LEU A 148 -4.80 -14.42 3.42
CA LEU A 148 -5.52 -15.61 2.97
C LEU A 148 -5.51 -15.74 1.45
N LEU A 149 -5.76 -14.65 0.72
CA LEU A 149 -5.76 -14.65 -0.74
C LEU A 149 -4.39 -15.01 -1.32
N SER A 150 -3.32 -14.34 -0.84
CA SER A 150 -1.98 -14.57 -1.37
C SER A 150 -1.43 -15.93 -1.01
N ASN A 151 -1.65 -16.41 0.23
CA ASN A 151 -1.16 -17.72 0.66
C ASN A 151 -1.96 -18.86 0.04
N ALA A 152 -3.28 -18.73 -0.10
CA ALA A 152 -4.08 -19.75 -0.80
C ALA A 152 -3.60 -19.88 -2.25
N ALA A 153 -3.49 -18.79 -2.97
CA ALA A 153 -3.00 -18.82 -4.34
C ALA A 153 -1.59 -19.44 -4.43
N PHE A 154 -0.68 -19.04 -3.54
CA PHE A 154 0.66 -19.58 -3.53
C PHE A 154 0.69 -21.08 -3.22
N TYR A 155 -0.05 -21.53 -2.21
CA TYR A 155 -0.07 -22.94 -1.81
C TYR A 155 -0.67 -23.85 -2.91
N TRP A 156 -1.82 -23.45 -3.47
CA TRP A 156 -2.56 -24.28 -4.41
C TRP A 156 -2.11 -24.14 -5.87
N LEU A 157 -1.55 -22.98 -6.26
CA LEU A 157 -1.33 -22.66 -7.66
C LEU A 157 0.13 -22.44 -8.05
N SER A 158 1.07 -22.38 -7.09
CA SER A 158 2.49 -22.13 -7.42
C SER A 158 3.22 -23.31 -8.06
N GLY A 159 2.65 -24.52 -7.96
CA GLY A 159 3.31 -25.76 -8.38
C GLY A 159 4.45 -26.22 -7.46
N ARG A 160 4.65 -25.56 -6.30
CA ARG A 160 5.72 -25.92 -5.35
C ARG A 160 5.38 -27.11 -4.47
N TYR A 161 4.11 -27.43 -4.36
CA TYR A 161 3.60 -28.53 -3.51
C TYR A 161 3.08 -29.61 -4.44
N ALA A 162 3.74 -30.79 -4.43
CA ALA A 162 3.36 -31.90 -5.32
C ALA A 162 1.97 -32.46 -4.98
N GLU A 163 1.66 -32.52 -3.68
CA GLU A 163 0.39 -33.02 -3.16
C GLU A 163 -0.15 -32.06 -2.10
N PRO A 164 -0.85 -30.98 -2.50
CA PRO A 164 -1.36 -30.02 -1.55
C PRO A 164 -2.51 -30.57 -0.70
N HIS A 165 -2.37 -30.48 0.64
CA HIS A 165 -3.34 -30.97 1.61
C HIS A 165 -3.87 -29.85 2.49
N VAL A 166 -5.18 -29.88 2.81
CA VAL A 166 -5.84 -28.87 3.65
C VAL A 166 -5.19 -28.75 5.03
N ALA A 167 -4.83 -29.87 5.66
CA ALA A 167 -4.22 -29.88 6.98
C ALA A 167 -2.86 -29.17 6.99
N GLU A 168 -2.02 -29.42 5.99
CA GLU A 168 -0.75 -28.73 5.83
C GLU A 168 -0.95 -27.24 5.56
N TYR A 169 -1.89 -26.89 4.68
CA TYR A 169 -2.24 -25.50 4.41
C TYR A 169 -2.63 -24.75 5.69
N LEU A 170 -3.50 -25.32 6.53
CA LEU A 170 -3.92 -24.69 7.78
C LEU A 170 -2.74 -24.55 8.77
N ALA A 171 -1.87 -25.54 8.87
CA ALA A 171 -0.67 -25.46 9.70
C ALA A 171 0.26 -24.32 9.24
N ARG A 172 0.47 -24.18 7.93
CA ARG A 172 1.27 -23.08 7.35
C ARG A 172 0.61 -21.73 7.58
N LEU A 173 -0.72 -21.62 7.43
CA LEU A 173 -1.42 -20.38 7.72
C LEU A 173 -1.16 -19.91 9.15
N SER A 174 -1.25 -20.79 10.15
CA SER A 174 -1.01 -20.43 11.55
C SER A 174 0.44 -20.01 11.80
N GLN A 175 1.40 -20.68 11.15
CA GLN A 175 2.82 -20.41 11.31
C GLN A 175 3.26 -19.03 10.81
N TYR A 176 2.73 -18.59 9.66
CA TYR A 176 3.20 -17.37 9.01
C TYR A 176 2.29 -16.15 9.22
N PHE A 177 1.09 -16.33 9.77
CA PHE A 177 0.09 -15.28 9.93
C PHE A 177 0.61 -14.08 10.74
N VAL A 178 1.20 -14.36 11.91
CA VAL A 178 1.66 -13.29 12.81
C VAL A 178 2.71 -12.43 12.12
N GLY A 179 3.75 -13.05 11.55
CA GLY A 179 4.80 -12.31 10.83
C GLY A 179 4.26 -11.51 9.64
N PHE A 180 3.30 -12.09 8.91
CA PHE A 180 2.69 -11.43 7.75
C PHE A 180 1.92 -10.15 8.14
N VAL A 181 1.27 -10.13 9.29
CA VAL A 181 0.46 -8.99 9.75
C VAL A 181 1.29 -7.98 10.53
N THR A 182 2.20 -8.45 11.39
CA THR A 182 2.96 -7.56 12.29
C THR A 182 4.12 -6.85 11.60
N THR A 183 4.85 -7.52 10.72
CA THR A 183 6.01 -6.93 10.05
C THR A 183 5.65 -5.67 9.25
N PRO A 184 4.63 -5.67 8.37
CA PRO A 184 4.26 -4.45 7.67
C PRO A 184 3.60 -3.39 8.58
N ALA A 185 3.03 -3.79 9.73
CA ALA A 185 2.46 -2.85 10.69
C ALA A 185 3.51 -1.87 11.25
N LEU A 186 4.79 -2.26 11.31
CA LEU A 186 5.88 -1.37 11.71
C LEU A 186 5.97 -0.14 10.79
N TYR A 187 5.80 -0.33 9.49
CA TYR A 187 5.79 0.77 8.53
C TYR A 187 4.56 1.67 8.68
N LEU A 188 3.42 1.11 9.06
CA LEU A 188 2.21 1.88 9.34
C LEU A 188 2.39 2.76 10.59
N VAL A 189 2.99 2.21 11.63
CA VAL A 189 3.32 2.95 12.86
C VAL A 189 4.32 4.06 12.56
N ALA A 190 5.39 3.78 11.80
CA ALA A 190 6.37 4.77 11.39
C ALA A 190 5.72 5.89 10.56
N ALA A 191 4.88 5.55 9.59
CA ALA A 191 4.15 6.53 8.79
C ALA A 191 3.21 7.40 9.63
N ALA A 192 2.51 6.82 10.61
CA ALA A 192 1.64 7.54 11.52
C ALA A 192 2.45 8.49 12.42
N ALA A 193 3.59 8.05 12.96
CA ALA A 193 4.48 8.87 13.77
C ALA A 193 5.02 10.06 12.97
N LEU A 194 5.52 9.84 11.77
CA LEU A 194 5.98 10.89 10.86
C LEU A 194 4.86 11.89 10.56
N HIS A 195 3.67 11.40 10.23
CA HIS A 195 2.52 12.28 9.95
C HIS A 195 2.18 13.17 11.15
N LEU A 196 2.17 12.62 12.36
CA LEU A 196 1.91 13.38 13.59
C LEU A 196 3.01 14.40 13.88
N MET A 197 4.27 14.07 13.67
CA MET A 197 5.41 14.99 13.84
C MET A 197 5.30 16.19 12.90
N PHE A 198 5.06 15.95 11.61
CA PHE A 198 4.89 17.01 10.62
C PHE A 198 3.65 17.88 10.89
N ALA A 199 2.53 17.25 11.28
CA ALA A 199 1.32 17.99 11.63
C ALA A 199 1.52 18.91 12.84
N ARG A 200 2.31 18.50 13.84
CA ARG A 200 2.67 19.33 15.00
C ARG A 200 3.61 20.47 14.63
N ALA A 201 4.64 20.20 13.84
CA ALA A 201 5.60 21.23 13.39
C ALA A 201 4.89 22.34 12.60
N LEU A 202 3.99 21.98 11.68
CA LEU A 202 3.21 22.97 10.90
C LEU A 202 2.26 23.79 11.77
N ARG A 203 1.68 23.23 12.83
CA ARG A 203 0.83 23.99 13.77
C ARG A 203 1.65 24.96 14.60
N GLY A 204 2.85 24.58 15.05
CA GLY A 204 3.77 25.45 15.76
C GLY A 204 4.14 26.70 14.96
N GLN A 205 4.56 26.49 13.69
CA GLN A 205 4.90 27.60 12.79
C GLN A 205 3.73 28.56 12.54
N ARG A 206 2.50 28.06 12.39
CA ARG A 206 1.31 28.90 12.21
C ARG A 206 0.99 29.72 13.47
N ALA A 207 1.19 29.16 14.65
CA ALA A 207 0.99 29.89 15.92
C ALA A 207 2.00 31.04 16.06
N GLU A 208 3.28 30.83 15.70
CA GLU A 208 4.32 31.85 15.74
C GLU A 208 4.05 32.99 14.77
N VAL A 209 3.62 32.68 13.52
CA VAL A 209 3.26 33.68 12.51
C VAL A 209 2.03 34.51 12.91
N SER A 210 1.10 33.91 13.67
CA SER A 210 -0.12 34.61 14.13
C SER A 210 0.12 35.49 15.37
N ALA A 211 1.27 35.32 16.06
CA ALA A 211 1.65 36.09 17.23
C ALA A 211 2.53 37.33 16.93
N GLN A 212 2.96 37.47 15.67
CA GLN A 212 3.67 38.64 15.12
C GLN A 212 2.70 39.61 14.43
#